data_2e96af35cee8beb2f8012c0fe1a8bde9
#
_entry.id   2e96af35cee8beb2f8012c0fe1a8bde9
#
_cell.length_a   1.000
_cell.length_b   1.000
_cell.length_c   1.000
_cell.angle_alpha   90.00
_cell.angle_beta   90.00
_cell.angle_gamma   90.00
#
_symmetry.space_group_name_H-M   'P 1'
#
loop_
_entity.id
_entity.type
_entity.pdbx_description
1 polymer ?
#
loop_
_entity_poly.entity_id
_entity_poly.type
_entity_poly.pdbx_seq_one_letter_code
_entity_poly.pdbx_strand_id
1 'polypeptide(L)'
;MYNSLKENISALKKMFKNSADFTVRAMNLKGQCSIKSAIITIEGMCGKDTLALSLINPLLDYYFECQNPDEIFDTIKNTVLTSSEIVEFTTIDEAISFSTSGFALLVVDGCSRMLAIGAQGFSFRSVSEPESEVVQRGCREGFTEPLRINMTLIRRRIKSPDLVFETVTSGYSSNTQMMICYLQNSVSKQILKAIRERLENCNLKMILAS
;
A
#
# COMPACT_ATOMS: atom_id res chain seq x y z
N MET A 1 10.74 -7.90 14.46
CA MET A 1 11.07 -7.99 13.03
C MET A 1 12.20 -8.98 12.79
N TYR A 2 12.38 -9.42 11.54
CA TYR A 2 13.43 -10.38 11.15
C TYR A 2 14.60 -9.63 10.53
N ASN A 3 15.80 -10.21 10.55
CA ASN A 3 16.96 -9.65 9.83
C ASN A 3 16.83 -9.84 8.30
N SER A 4 15.99 -10.77 7.85
CA SER A 4 15.80 -11.08 6.44
C SER A 4 14.70 -10.20 5.82
N LEU A 5 15.05 -9.48 4.77
CA LEU A 5 14.10 -8.71 3.95
C LEU A 5 12.93 -9.56 3.45
N LYS A 6 13.23 -10.79 3.00
CA LYS A 6 12.21 -11.71 2.46
C LYS A 6 11.21 -12.14 3.54
N GLU A 7 11.69 -12.41 4.76
CA GLU A 7 10.82 -12.80 5.87
C GLU A 7 9.94 -11.66 6.32
N ASN A 8 10.47 -10.45 6.42
CA ASN A 8 9.70 -9.24 6.75
C ASN A 8 8.60 -8.97 5.73
N ILE A 9 8.92 -9.02 4.43
CA ILE A 9 7.92 -8.83 3.36
C ILE A 9 6.85 -9.93 3.42
N SER A 10 7.25 -11.19 3.64
CA SER A 10 6.31 -12.32 3.73
C SER A 10 5.37 -12.18 4.92
N ALA A 11 5.89 -11.79 6.09
CA ALA A 11 5.10 -11.56 7.29
C ALA A 11 4.06 -10.45 7.07
N LEU A 12 4.48 -9.31 6.54
CA LEU A 12 3.57 -8.19 6.27
C LEU A 12 2.53 -8.53 5.21
N LYS A 13 2.90 -9.18 4.10
CA LYS A 13 1.94 -9.67 3.10
C LYS A 13 0.88 -10.60 3.71
N LYS A 14 1.31 -11.49 4.61
CA LYS A 14 0.39 -12.40 5.31
C LYS A 14 -0.56 -11.63 6.23
N MET A 15 -0.09 -10.60 6.93
CA MET A 15 -0.93 -9.76 7.79
C MET A 15 -2.00 -9.01 6.99
N PHE A 16 -1.63 -8.46 5.85
CA PHE A 16 -2.56 -7.79 4.93
C PHE A 16 -3.35 -8.76 4.02
N LYS A 17 -3.30 -10.08 4.29
CA LYS A 17 -4.07 -11.13 3.58
C LYS A 17 -3.88 -11.09 2.06
N ASN A 18 -2.73 -10.67 1.58
CA ASN A 18 -2.44 -10.45 0.16
C ASN A 18 -3.43 -9.48 -0.52
N SER A 19 -3.92 -8.48 0.20
CA SER A 19 -4.79 -7.45 -0.35
C SER A 19 -4.16 -6.78 -1.57
N ALA A 20 -4.94 -6.49 -2.60
CA ALA A 20 -4.45 -5.95 -3.87
C ALA A 20 -3.83 -4.55 -3.76
N ASP A 21 -4.17 -3.79 -2.72
CA ASP A 21 -3.60 -2.48 -2.44
C ASP A 21 -2.26 -2.51 -1.70
N PHE A 22 -1.81 -3.68 -1.23
CA PHE A 22 -0.51 -3.85 -0.57
C PHE A 22 0.59 -3.99 -1.61
N THR A 23 1.43 -2.99 -1.74
CA THR A 23 2.48 -2.92 -2.77
C THR A 23 3.87 -3.03 -2.18
N VAL A 24 4.75 -3.73 -2.88
CA VAL A 24 6.16 -3.90 -2.50
C VAL A 24 7.03 -3.57 -3.71
N ARG A 25 7.91 -2.60 -3.56
CA ARG A 25 8.94 -2.26 -4.53
C ARG A 25 10.30 -2.69 -4.02
N ALA A 26 10.83 -3.79 -4.54
CA ALA A 26 12.19 -4.22 -4.26
C ALA A 26 13.20 -3.31 -5.00
N MET A 27 14.31 -3.02 -4.34
CA MET A 27 15.38 -2.18 -4.85
C MET A 27 16.74 -2.74 -4.43
N ASN A 28 17.76 -2.50 -5.26
CA ASN A 28 19.16 -2.71 -4.90
C ASN A 28 19.82 -1.33 -4.76
N LEU A 29 20.36 -1.05 -3.59
CA LEU A 29 21.08 0.19 -3.34
C LEU A 29 22.49 0.09 -3.90
N LYS A 30 23.02 1.21 -4.40
CA LYS A 30 24.37 1.28 -4.96
C LYS A 30 25.40 1.38 -3.82
N GLY A 31 26.42 0.54 -3.85
CA GLY A 31 27.46 0.56 -2.84
C GLY A 31 28.58 -0.43 -3.15
N GLN A 32 29.55 -0.55 -2.25
CA GLN A 32 30.62 -1.55 -2.34
C GLN A 32 30.06 -2.97 -2.40
N CYS A 33 28.93 -3.21 -1.76
CA CYS A 33 28.15 -4.45 -1.83
C CYS A 33 26.74 -4.16 -2.35
N SER A 34 26.10 -5.14 -3.02
CA SER A 34 24.69 -5.05 -3.40
C SER A 34 23.81 -5.19 -2.16
N ILE A 35 23.19 -4.09 -1.74
CA ILE A 35 22.32 -4.05 -0.58
C ILE A 35 20.87 -4.14 -1.06
N LYS A 36 20.20 -5.22 -0.68
CA LYS A 36 18.78 -5.40 -1.00
C LYS A 36 17.91 -4.60 -0.03
N SER A 37 16.95 -3.90 -0.58
CA SER A 37 15.95 -3.16 0.20
C SER A 37 14.59 -3.25 -0.44
N ALA A 38 13.56 -2.88 0.28
CA ALA A 38 12.21 -2.77 -0.27
C ALA A 38 11.45 -1.60 0.37
N ILE A 39 10.66 -0.95 -0.46
CA ILE A 39 9.66 0.02 -0.04
C ILE A 39 8.30 -0.68 -0.06
N ILE A 40 7.58 -0.59 1.04
CA ILE A 40 6.23 -1.15 1.22
C ILE A 40 5.27 0.01 1.39
N THR A 41 4.20 0.02 0.60
CA THR A 41 3.16 1.05 0.67
C THR A 41 1.77 0.44 0.48
N ILE A 42 0.76 1.14 0.96
CA ILE A 42 -0.64 0.89 0.61
C ILE A 42 -0.98 1.79 -0.58
N GLU A 43 -1.46 1.21 -1.66
CA GLU A 43 -1.78 1.96 -2.89
C GLU A 43 -2.81 3.06 -2.62
N GLY A 44 -2.54 4.26 -3.14
CA GLY A 44 -3.38 5.43 -2.97
C GLY A 44 -3.20 6.17 -1.63
N MET A 45 -2.53 5.57 -0.65
CA MET A 45 -2.29 6.21 0.65
C MET A 45 -1.05 7.13 0.65
N CYS A 46 -0.10 6.87 -0.24
CA CYS A 46 1.12 7.67 -0.40
C CYS A 46 1.09 8.50 -1.68
N GLY A 47 1.61 9.72 -1.62
CA GLY A 47 1.81 10.59 -2.78
C GLY A 47 2.96 10.07 -3.67
N LYS A 48 2.70 9.91 -4.96
CA LYS A 48 3.70 9.37 -5.90
C LYS A 48 4.92 10.27 -6.01
N ASP A 49 4.71 11.57 -6.10
CA ASP A 49 5.78 12.55 -6.21
C ASP A 49 6.59 12.64 -4.91
N THR A 50 5.92 12.60 -3.77
CA THR A 50 6.57 12.56 -2.45
C THR A 50 7.43 11.31 -2.31
N LEU A 51 6.91 10.13 -2.68
CA LEU A 51 7.69 8.89 -2.68
C LEU A 51 8.91 8.97 -3.60
N ALA A 52 8.74 9.51 -4.80
CA ALA A 52 9.82 9.63 -5.75
C ALA A 52 10.92 10.58 -5.25
N LEU A 53 10.55 11.78 -4.82
CA LEU A 53 11.48 12.85 -4.47
C LEU A 53 12.12 12.65 -3.09
N SER A 54 11.35 12.21 -2.10
CA SER A 54 11.83 12.14 -0.71
C SER A 54 12.43 10.79 -0.33
N LEU A 55 12.18 9.73 -1.09
CA LEU A 55 12.58 8.38 -0.74
C LEU A 55 13.31 7.66 -1.87
N ILE A 56 12.69 7.52 -3.05
CA ILE A 56 13.23 6.64 -4.10
C ILE A 56 14.48 7.23 -4.76
N ASN A 57 14.43 8.48 -5.22
CA ASN A 57 15.53 9.11 -5.91
C ASN A 57 16.75 9.25 -4.98
N PRO A 58 16.62 9.76 -3.73
CA PRO A 58 17.77 9.82 -2.82
C PRO A 58 18.43 8.46 -2.58
N LEU A 59 17.64 7.40 -2.42
CA LEU A 59 18.17 6.05 -2.20
C LEU A 59 18.89 5.48 -3.43
N LEU A 60 18.42 5.79 -4.64
CA LEU A 60 19.01 5.29 -5.89
C LEU A 60 20.25 6.10 -6.31
N ASP A 61 20.32 7.37 -5.92
CA ASP A 61 21.43 8.26 -6.29
C ASP A 61 22.61 8.17 -5.33
N TYR A 62 22.36 7.77 -4.08
CA TYR A 62 23.39 7.65 -3.06
C TYR A 62 24.27 6.40 -3.25
N TYR A 63 25.59 6.53 -3.02
CA TYR A 63 26.53 5.42 -3.04
C TYR A 63 26.99 5.09 -1.62
N PHE A 64 26.73 3.85 -1.17
CA PHE A 64 27.05 3.39 0.17
C PHE A 64 28.48 2.81 0.24
N GLU A 65 29.34 3.44 1.01
CA GLU A 65 30.73 2.99 1.20
C GLU A 65 30.86 1.89 2.26
N CYS A 66 29.89 1.76 3.16
CA CYS A 66 29.87 0.77 4.23
C CYS A 66 29.21 -0.54 3.78
N GLN A 67 29.55 -1.63 4.49
CA GLN A 67 29.00 -2.97 4.23
C GLN A 67 28.09 -3.45 5.37
N ASN A 68 28.15 -2.82 6.53
CA ASN A 68 27.33 -3.18 7.69
C ASN A 68 25.89 -2.70 7.49
N PRO A 69 24.87 -3.60 7.52
CA PRO A 69 23.47 -3.23 7.34
C PRO A 69 22.96 -2.17 8.32
N ASP A 70 23.43 -2.19 9.56
CA ASP A 70 23.04 -1.20 10.57
C ASP A 70 23.61 0.19 10.28
N GLU A 71 24.86 0.28 9.82
CA GLU A 71 25.46 1.55 9.40
C GLU A 71 24.77 2.12 8.15
N ILE A 72 24.43 1.25 7.21
CA ILE A 72 23.65 1.62 6.02
C ILE A 72 22.29 2.17 6.42
N PHE A 73 21.59 1.49 7.33
CA PHE A 73 20.32 1.92 7.86
C PHE A 73 20.39 3.30 8.51
N ASP A 74 21.40 3.52 9.37
CA ASP A 74 21.61 4.81 10.03
C ASP A 74 22.01 5.92 9.04
N THR A 75 22.80 5.60 8.01
CA THR A 75 23.13 6.52 6.91
C THR A 75 21.86 6.90 6.12
N ILE A 76 21.02 5.93 5.81
CA ILE A 76 19.74 6.20 5.14
C ILE A 76 18.90 7.16 5.96
N LYS A 77 18.70 6.84 7.25
CA LYS A 77 17.87 7.63 8.16
C LYS A 77 18.36 9.06 8.35
N ASN A 78 19.66 9.24 8.53
CA ASN A 78 20.23 10.52 8.98
C ASN A 78 20.76 11.39 7.84
N THR A 79 21.07 10.81 6.67
CA THR A 79 21.80 11.53 5.60
C THR A 79 21.08 11.47 4.26
N VAL A 80 20.49 10.32 3.90
CA VAL A 80 20.00 10.11 2.52
C VAL A 80 18.57 10.59 2.34
N LEU A 81 17.68 10.28 3.28
CA LEU A 81 16.28 10.64 3.16
C LEU A 81 16.03 12.13 3.39
N THR A 82 15.20 12.70 2.53
CA THR A 82 14.84 14.12 2.58
C THR A 82 13.45 14.38 3.17
N SER A 83 12.74 13.34 3.61
CA SER A 83 11.44 13.48 4.26
C SER A 83 11.58 14.17 5.61
N SER A 84 10.61 15.03 5.96
CA SER A 84 10.55 15.73 7.24
C SER A 84 10.10 14.81 8.39
N GLU A 85 9.48 13.69 8.08
CA GLU A 85 8.94 12.76 9.07
C GLU A 85 9.50 11.35 8.82
N ILE A 86 10.40 10.92 9.71
CA ILE A 86 11.03 9.60 9.66
C ILE A 86 10.97 8.99 11.05
N VAL A 87 10.33 7.85 11.18
CA VAL A 87 10.17 7.13 12.45
C VAL A 87 10.79 5.75 12.33
N GLU A 88 11.67 5.41 13.27
CA GLU A 88 12.23 4.07 13.38
C GLU A 88 11.33 3.19 14.24
N PHE A 89 11.15 1.94 13.83
CA PHE A 89 10.34 0.97 14.56
C PHE A 89 10.84 -0.47 14.37
N THR A 90 10.36 -1.40 15.22
CA THR A 90 10.85 -2.78 15.25
C THR A 90 9.77 -3.83 15.32
N THR A 91 8.50 -3.46 15.43
CA THR A 91 7.39 -4.41 15.60
C THR A 91 6.49 -4.48 14.37
N ILE A 92 5.81 -5.61 14.18
CA ILE A 92 4.85 -5.78 13.08
C ILE A 92 3.61 -4.91 13.30
N ASP A 93 3.19 -4.72 14.54
CA ASP A 93 2.01 -3.91 14.85
C ASP A 93 2.22 -2.43 14.51
N GLU A 94 3.43 -1.90 14.77
CA GLU A 94 3.83 -0.57 14.34
C GLU A 94 3.86 -0.48 12.81
N ALA A 95 4.39 -1.50 12.11
CA ALA A 95 4.38 -1.54 10.65
C ALA A 95 2.95 -1.45 10.08
N ILE A 96 2.00 -2.18 10.67
CA ILE A 96 0.59 -2.12 10.29
C ILE A 96 0.01 -0.73 10.54
N SER A 97 0.26 -0.16 11.72
CA SER A 97 -0.22 1.16 12.10
C SER A 97 0.28 2.25 11.16
N PHE A 98 1.60 2.27 10.87
CA PHE A 98 2.20 3.23 9.94
C PHE A 98 1.68 3.04 8.50
N SER A 99 1.66 1.80 7.98
CA SER A 99 1.17 1.53 6.62
C SER A 99 -0.27 2.00 6.43
N THR A 100 -1.16 1.66 7.37
CA THR A 100 -2.59 2.04 7.30
C THR A 100 -2.83 3.52 7.58
N SER A 101 -1.82 4.24 8.06
CA SER A 101 -1.83 5.69 8.23
C SER A 101 -1.19 6.44 7.04
N GLY A 102 -0.73 5.72 6.01
CA GLY A 102 -0.21 6.32 4.78
C GLY A 102 1.29 6.60 4.78
N PHE A 103 2.03 6.01 5.71
CA PHE A 103 3.49 6.02 5.67
C PHE A 103 4.01 4.99 4.67
N ALA A 104 5.13 5.31 4.04
CA ALA A 104 5.92 4.34 3.30
C ALA A 104 6.87 3.64 4.29
N LEU A 105 6.94 2.30 4.23
CA LEU A 105 7.90 1.56 5.04
C LEU A 105 9.12 1.21 4.21
N LEU A 106 10.31 1.46 4.76
CA LEU A 106 11.58 1.03 4.18
C LEU A 106 12.18 -0.09 5.02
N VAL A 107 12.51 -1.18 4.33
CA VAL A 107 13.16 -2.37 4.89
C VAL A 107 14.50 -2.59 4.20
N VAL A 108 15.55 -2.77 4.99
CA VAL A 108 16.90 -3.07 4.51
C VAL A 108 17.26 -4.51 4.91
N ASP A 109 17.81 -5.27 3.98
CA ASP A 109 18.24 -6.67 4.24
C ASP A 109 19.39 -6.69 5.23
N GLY A 110 19.33 -7.59 6.19
CA GLY A 110 20.30 -7.67 7.26
C GLY A 110 19.99 -6.84 8.50
N CYS A 111 18.99 -5.94 8.44
CA CYS A 111 18.60 -5.09 9.56
C CYS A 111 17.23 -5.50 10.12
N SER A 112 17.12 -5.60 11.45
CA SER A 112 15.85 -5.92 12.14
C SER A 112 14.99 -4.67 12.41
N ARG A 113 15.51 -3.49 12.11
CA ARG A 113 14.84 -2.19 12.23
C ARG A 113 14.21 -1.79 10.89
N MET A 114 13.14 -1.03 10.94
CA MET A 114 12.48 -0.46 9.76
C MET A 114 12.28 1.03 9.92
N LEU A 115 12.12 1.75 8.81
CA LEU A 115 11.75 3.15 8.80
C LEU A 115 10.34 3.31 8.27
N ALA A 116 9.53 4.11 8.97
CA ALA A 116 8.30 4.68 8.46
C ALA A 116 8.56 6.11 8.01
N ILE A 117 8.31 6.40 6.75
CA ILE A 117 8.60 7.68 6.12
C ILE A 117 7.28 8.36 5.79
N GLY A 118 7.09 9.58 6.27
CA GLY A 118 5.93 10.40 5.98
C GLY A 118 5.85 10.68 4.48
N ALA A 119 4.90 10.03 3.82
CA ALA A 119 4.68 10.15 2.39
C ALA A 119 3.19 10.30 2.07
N GLN A 120 2.38 10.68 3.08
CA GLN A 120 0.95 10.87 2.91
C GLN A 120 0.71 11.88 1.79
N GLY A 121 -0.06 11.49 0.82
CA GLY A 121 -0.35 12.34 -0.32
C GLY A 121 -1.52 11.75 -1.06
N PHE A 122 -2.69 12.24 -0.71
CA PHE A 122 -3.90 11.88 -1.41
C PHE A 122 -4.06 12.83 -2.59
N SER A 123 -3.97 12.32 -3.80
CA SER A 123 -4.35 13.09 -4.99
C SER A 123 -5.87 13.26 -4.99
N PHE A 124 -6.35 14.23 -4.23
CA PHE A 124 -7.74 14.64 -4.29
C PHE A 124 -7.95 15.54 -5.52
N ARG A 125 -8.37 14.97 -6.62
CA ARG A 125 -9.25 15.75 -7.50
C ARG A 125 -10.60 15.78 -6.80
N SER A 126 -11.04 16.99 -6.42
CA SER A 126 -12.35 17.29 -5.85
C SER A 126 -13.29 16.08 -5.73
N VAL A 127 -13.20 15.36 -4.59
CA VAL A 127 -14.27 14.44 -4.21
C VAL A 127 -15.46 15.34 -3.95
N SER A 128 -16.36 15.42 -4.93
CA SER A 128 -17.59 16.20 -4.81
C SER A 128 -18.59 15.45 -3.95
N GLU A 129 -19.45 16.19 -3.31
CA GLU A 129 -20.61 15.66 -2.61
C GLU A 129 -21.50 14.93 -3.62
N PRO A 130 -21.99 13.69 -3.32
CA PRO A 130 -22.92 12.99 -4.19
C PRO A 130 -24.19 13.81 -4.35
N GLU A 131 -24.60 14.09 -5.56
CA GLU A 131 -25.83 14.86 -5.84
C GLU A 131 -27.10 14.10 -5.43
N SER A 132 -27.06 12.77 -5.41
CA SER A 132 -28.21 11.90 -5.20
C SER A 132 -28.43 11.44 -3.76
N GLU A 133 -27.39 11.43 -2.91
CA GLU A 133 -27.45 10.98 -1.53
C GLU A 133 -26.67 11.90 -0.60
N VAL A 134 -27.24 13.04 -0.27
CA VAL A 134 -26.65 14.04 0.63
C VAL A 134 -26.83 13.62 2.09
N VAL A 135 -25.74 13.34 2.78
CA VAL A 135 -25.76 13.03 4.22
C VAL A 135 -25.81 14.33 5.03
N GLN A 136 -26.84 14.53 5.84
CA GLN A 136 -26.99 15.75 6.68
C GLN A 136 -25.89 15.90 7.75
N ARG A 137 -25.37 14.79 8.28
CA ARG A 137 -24.24 14.76 9.22
C ARG A 137 -23.30 13.63 8.87
N GLY A 138 -22.02 13.92 8.67
CA GLY A 138 -20.99 12.93 8.37
C GLY A 138 -20.10 13.34 7.21
N CYS A 139 -19.32 12.38 6.73
CA CYS A 139 -18.43 12.58 5.61
C CYS A 139 -19.23 12.66 4.30
N ARG A 140 -18.99 13.71 3.53
CA ARG A 140 -19.66 13.98 2.25
C ARG A 140 -18.87 13.48 1.04
N GLU A 141 -17.85 12.66 1.27
CA GLU A 141 -17.07 12.03 0.20
C GLU A 141 -17.84 10.87 -0.42
N GLY A 142 -18.15 10.98 -1.72
CA GLY A 142 -18.75 9.91 -2.52
C GLY A 142 -17.71 9.15 -3.35
N PHE A 143 -18.12 8.01 -3.91
CA PHE A 143 -17.29 7.29 -4.87
C PHE A 143 -17.19 8.09 -6.19
N THR A 144 -16.02 7.95 -6.82
CA THR A 144 -15.69 8.55 -8.11
C THR A 144 -15.51 7.46 -9.15
N GLU A 145 -15.35 7.82 -10.43
CA GLU A 145 -15.17 6.87 -11.52
C GLU A 145 -13.90 6.01 -11.37
N PRO A 146 -12.72 6.55 -10.94
CA PRO A 146 -11.51 5.74 -10.80
C PRO A 146 -11.57 4.82 -9.57
N LEU A 147 -11.59 3.51 -9.83
CA LEU A 147 -11.66 2.45 -8.81
C LEU A 147 -10.61 2.60 -7.71
N ARG A 148 -9.38 3.01 -8.04
CA ARG A 148 -8.28 3.18 -7.08
C ARG A 148 -8.53 4.30 -6.08
N ILE A 149 -9.22 5.37 -6.47
CA ILE A 149 -9.61 6.46 -5.56
C ILE A 149 -10.62 5.93 -4.55
N ASN A 150 -11.61 5.16 -5.01
CA ASN A 150 -12.64 4.57 -4.16
C ASN A 150 -12.02 3.59 -3.12
N MET A 151 -11.03 2.79 -3.52
CA MET A 151 -10.25 1.96 -2.59
C MET A 151 -9.61 2.80 -1.48
N THR A 152 -8.97 3.89 -1.86
CA THR A 152 -8.29 4.78 -0.92
C THR A 152 -9.27 5.39 0.08
N LEU A 153 -10.46 5.82 -0.39
CA LEU A 153 -11.52 6.35 0.48
C LEU A 153 -11.96 5.33 1.53
N ILE A 154 -12.10 4.06 1.15
CA ILE A 154 -12.45 2.98 2.08
C ILE A 154 -11.28 2.71 3.05
N ARG A 155 -10.07 2.57 2.54
CA ARG A 155 -8.88 2.26 3.35
C ARG A 155 -8.59 3.32 4.40
N ARG A 156 -8.77 4.59 4.08
CA ARG A 156 -8.60 5.71 5.02
C ARG A 156 -9.54 5.63 6.22
N ARG A 157 -10.75 5.14 6.01
CA ARG A 157 -11.76 5.00 7.07
C ARG A 157 -11.57 3.71 7.87
N ILE A 158 -11.19 2.63 7.18
CA ILE A 158 -11.00 1.31 7.78
C ILE A 158 -9.51 0.99 7.79
N LYS A 159 -8.82 1.44 8.84
CA LYS A 159 -7.38 1.23 9.07
C LYS A 159 -7.12 -0.16 9.68
N SER A 160 -7.59 -1.21 9.02
CA SER A 160 -7.45 -2.59 9.47
C SER A 160 -6.67 -3.43 8.46
N PRO A 161 -5.74 -4.28 8.89
CA PRO A 161 -5.07 -5.23 8.02
C PRO A 161 -6.01 -6.33 7.51
N ASP A 162 -7.18 -6.51 8.17
CA ASP A 162 -8.21 -7.45 7.75
C ASP A 162 -9.09 -6.94 6.60
N LEU A 163 -9.00 -5.64 6.26
CA LEU A 163 -9.64 -5.11 5.06
C LEU A 163 -8.88 -5.62 3.83
N VAL A 164 -9.59 -6.36 2.99
CA VAL A 164 -9.03 -6.97 1.77
C VAL A 164 -9.70 -6.40 0.54
N PHE A 165 -8.89 -6.07 -0.44
CA PHE A 165 -9.31 -5.75 -1.78
C PHE A 165 -8.87 -6.87 -2.73
N GLU A 166 -9.80 -7.41 -3.49
CA GLU A 166 -9.58 -8.47 -4.47
C GLU A 166 -9.99 -7.97 -5.85
N THR A 167 -9.04 -7.94 -6.78
CA THR A 167 -9.31 -7.47 -8.14
C THR A 167 -9.89 -8.60 -8.98
N VAL A 168 -10.99 -8.30 -9.66
CA VAL A 168 -11.64 -9.19 -10.63
C VAL A 168 -11.78 -8.44 -11.95
N THR A 169 -11.53 -9.11 -13.06
CA THR A 169 -11.73 -8.56 -14.41
C THR A 169 -12.87 -9.29 -15.08
N SER A 170 -13.83 -8.57 -15.63
CA SER A 170 -14.96 -9.16 -16.34
C SER A 170 -15.33 -8.37 -17.59
N GLY A 171 -16.13 -8.99 -18.49
CA GLY A 171 -16.45 -8.45 -19.80
C GLY A 171 -15.34 -8.73 -20.82
N TYR A 172 -15.55 -9.72 -21.71
CA TYR A 172 -14.51 -10.18 -22.62
C TYR A 172 -14.07 -9.16 -23.69
N SER A 173 -14.85 -8.11 -23.93
CA SER A 173 -14.48 -6.99 -24.81
C SER A 173 -14.05 -5.75 -24.04
N SER A 174 -14.64 -5.48 -22.87
CA SER A 174 -14.32 -4.28 -22.09
C SER A 174 -13.16 -4.46 -21.12
N ASN A 175 -12.86 -5.71 -20.71
CA ASN A 175 -11.86 -6.01 -19.67
C ASN A 175 -12.01 -5.10 -18.44
N THR A 176 -13.24 -4.91 -17.99
CA THR A 176 -13.56 -3.99 -16.89
C THR A 176 -13.03 -4.53 -15.57
N GLN A 177 -12.19 -3.74 -14.92
CA GLN A 177 -11.69 -4.05 -13.60
C GLN A 177 -12.74 -3.73 -12.55
N MET A 178 -13.02 -4.71 -11.72
CA MET A 178 -13.91 -4.60 -10.55
C MET A 178 -13.14 -4.97 -9.31
N MET A 179 -13.65 -4.58 -8.15
CA MET A 179 -13.01 -4.89 -6.87
C MET A 179 -14.02 -5.39 -5.86
N ILE A 180 -13.73 -6.55 -5.29
CA ILE A 180 -14.44 -7.06 -4.14
C ILE A 180 -13.74 -6.53 -2.89
N CYS A 181 -14.49 -5.84 -2.02
CA CYS A 181 -13.97 -5.30 -0.76
C CYS A 181 -14.68 -5.98 0.42
N TYR A 182 -13.91 -6.51 1.36
CA TYR A 182 -14.46 -7.20 2.52
C TYR A 182 -13.51 -7.21 3.72
N LEU A 183 -14.06 -7.43 4.93
CA LEU A 183 -13.28 -7.69 6.13
C LEU A 183 -13.11 -9.21 6.30
N GLN A 184 -11.87 -9.68 6.26
CA GLN A 184 -11.54 -11.12 6.29
C GLN A 184 -12.04 -11.84 7.56
N ASN A 185 -12.06 -11.13 8.67
CA ASN A 185 -12.53 -11.67 9.97
C ASN A 185 -14.04 -11.67 10.13
N SER A 186 -14.79 -11.01 9.23
CA SER A 186 -16.25 -10.84 9.34
C SER A 186 -17.01 -11.43 8.15
N VAL A 187 -16.34 -11.67 7.02
CA VAL A 187 -17.00 -12.17 5.80
C VAL A 187 -17.36 -13.64 5.92
N SER A 188 -18.57 -14.01 5.47
CA SER A 188 -18.93 -15.41 5.27
C SER A 188 -18.20 -15.99 4.06
N LYS A 189 -17.48 -17.11 4.26
CA LYS A 189 -16.79 -17.82 3.19
C LYS A 189 -17.74 -18.28 2.08
N GLN A 190 -18.96 -18.63 2.44
CA GLN A 190 -20.00 -19.07 1.49
C GLN A 190 -20.45 -17.91 0.60
N ILE A 191 -20.70 -16.74 1.19
CA ILE A 191 -21.10 -15.53 0.46
C ILE A 191 -19.98 -15.09 -0.48
N LEU A 192 -18.74 -15.05 0.02
CA LEU A 192 -17.58 -14.65 -0.80
C LEU A 192 -17.37 -15.60 -1.98
N LYS A 193 -17.52 -16.91 -1.76
CA LYS A 193 -17.47 -17.91 -2.84
C LYS A 193 -18.58 -17.68 -3.86
N ALA A 194 -19.81 -17.46 -3.42
CA ALA A 194 -20.95 -17.21 -4.30
C ALA A 194 -20.77 -15.92 -5.15
N ILE A 195 -20.18 -14.87 -4.57
CA ILE A 195 -19.87 -13.64 -5.31
C ILE A 195 -18.85 -13.93 -6.40
N ARG A 196 -17.73 -14.61 -6.07
CA ARG A 196 -16.69 -14.98 -7.04
C ARG A 196 -17.26 -15.80 -8.19
N GLU A 197 -18.02 -16.86 -7.89
CA GLU A 197 -18.67 -17.72 -8.89
C GLU A 197 -19.61 -16.93 -9.80
N ARG A 198 -20.38 -15.97 -9.27
CA ARG A 198 -21.25 -15.11 -10.09
C ARG A 198 -20.45 -14.19 -11.01
N LEU A 199 -19.35 -13.62 -10.53
CA LEU A 199 -18.50 -12.73 -11.33
C LEU A 199 -17.74 -13.52 -12.40
N GLU A 200 -17.23 -14.71 -12.10
CA GLU A 200 -16.55 -15.60 -13.06
C GLU A 200 -17.52 -16.10 -14.16
N ASN A 201 -18.77 -16.38 -13.79
CA ASN A 201 -19.81 -16.83 -14.74
C ASN A 201 -20.51 -15.66 -15.46
N CYS A 202 -20.07 -14.43 -15.25
CA CYS A 202 -20.62 -13.25 -15.90
C CYS A 202 -20.17 -13.17 -17.38
N ASN A 203 -20.90 -13.82 -18.28
CA ASN A 203 -20.60 -13.87 -19.71
C ASN A 203 -21.07 -12.60 -20.47
N LEU A 204 -20.91 -11.44 -19.88
CA LEU A 204 -21.25 -10.19 -20.55
C LEU A 204 -20.15 -9.77 -21.52
N LYS A 205 -20.54 -9.30 -22.69
CA LYS A 205 -19.59 -8.78 -23.69
C LYS A 205 -18.91 -7.52 -23.19
N MET A 206 -19.68 -6.63 -22.61
CA MET A 206 -19.22 -5.33 -22.11
C MET A 206 -19.89 -5.00 -20.78
N ILE A 207 -19.10 -4.47 -19.85
CA ILE A 207 -19.55 -3.88 -18.59
C ILE A 207 -19.09 -2.44 -18.60
N LEU A 208 -20.02 -1.49 -18.78
CA LEU A 208 -19.71 -0.08 -18.96
C LEU A 208 -20.04 0.77 -17.72
N ALA A 209 -20.92 0.27 -16.85
CA ALA A 209 -21.27 0.89 -15.58
C ALA A 209 -21.60 -0.18 -14.54
N SER A 210 -21.44 0.16 -13.29
CA SER A 210 -21.83 -0.67 -12.13
C SER A 210 -23.24 -0.33 -11.72
#